data_44720bcad16ee4f9962fb1a0ab644ea2
#
_entry.id   44720bcad16ee4f9962fb1a0ab644ea2
#
_cell.length_a   1.000
_cell.length_b   1.000
_cell.length_c   1.000
_cell.angle_alpha   90.00
_cell.angle_beta   90.00
_cell.angle_gamma   90.00
#
_symmetry.space_group_name_H-M   'P 1'
#
loop_
_entity.id
_entity.type
_entity.pdbx_description
1 polymer ?
#
loop_
_entity_poly.entity_id
_entity_poly.type
_entity_poly.pdbx_seq_one_letter_code
_entity_poly.pdbx_strand_id
1 'polypeptide(L)'
;MRDFSEPVAVPLLSGYEAKYLLSLVRCGEVDVSLDLGVSTSKGFVCNEGVSIDDVRVSRWMLEKAAARPEDVYVVEERFPKLAWFEEKMYRLVAPGWRQPTTVEINGVRMHRTVVVNPMDDARQKVMLLRELGGAEALDICTGLGYTAIALLANGARRVVTVEKDPNIVKMATLNPWSRQLFTEKIERIVADAVDFLRKCGEEFDVVMHDPPSFRVAGELYSTEFYRLLYRVVRRGGVVVHYVGQPGVKRGFALYRGVVERMRKAGFKAVHIPECFCVRAVKV
;
A
#
# COMPACT_ATOMS: atom_id res chain seq x y z
N MET A 1 -9.02 17.22 11.99
CA MET A 1 -8.44 16.12 11.19
C MET A 1 -7.33 15.52 12.02
N ARG A 2 -7.25 14.19 12.16
CA ARG A 2 -6.09 13.56 12.82
C ARG A 2 -5.04 13.35 11.74
N ASP A 3 -3.83 13.86 11.99
CA ASP A 3 -2.69 13.67 11.11
C ASP A 3 -2.16 12.23 11.20
N PHE A 4 -1.58 11.74 10.10
CA PHE A 4 -0.72 10.57 10.17
C PHE A 4 0.45 10.88 11.11
N SER A 5 0.71 9.99 12.07
CA SER A 5 1.91 10.07 12.89
C SER A 5 3.17 9.91 12.02
N GLU A 6 4.31 10.38 12.52
CA GLU A 6 5.61 10.20 11.86
C GLU A 6 5.99 8.71 11.74
N PRO A 7 6.80 8.34 10.73
CA PRO A 7 7.25 6.96 10.58
C PRO A 7 8.10 6.54 11.78
N VAL A 8 7.87 5.32 12.25
CA VAL A 8 8.60 4.75 13.39
C VAL A 8 9.63 3.76 12.85
N ALA A 9 10.91 4.08 13.08
CA ALA A 9 11.99 3.16 12.74
C ALA A 9 12.16 2.12 13.85
N VAL A 10 11.70 0.90 13.58
CA VAL A 10 11.94 -0.27 14.43
C VAL A 10 12.61 -1.37 13.62
N PRO A 11 13.52 -2.15 14.19
CA PRO A 11 14.10 -3.28 13.47
C PRO A 11 13.04 -4.37 13.28
N LEU A 12 12.83 -4.75 12.02
CA LEU A 12 11.83 -5.74 11.60
C LEU A 12 12.50 -6.94 10.92
N LEU A 13 12.11 -8.14 11.33
CA LEU A 13 12.56 -9.39 10.73
C LEU A 13 11.40 -10.11 10.06
N SER A 14 11.54 -10.42 8.76
CA SER A 14 10.61 -11.34 8.10
C SER A 14 11.07 -12.80 8.30
N GLY A 15 10.12 -13.73 8.26
CA GLY A 15 10.47 -15.14 8.30
C GLY A 15 11.29 -15.60 7.08
N TYR A 16 11.20 -14.90 5.94
CA TYR A 16 12.08 -15.15 4.79
C TYR A 16 13.52 -14.78 5.08
N GLU A 17 13.79 -13.61 5.70
CA GLU A 17 15.13 -13.22 6.10
C GLU A 17 15.69 -14.18 7.16
N ALA A 18 14.86 -14.58 8.12
CA ALA A 18 15.26 -15.58 9.12
C ALA A 18 15.64 -16.93 8.49
N LYS A 19 14.88 -17.40 7.49
CA LYS A 19 15.25 -18.63 6.75
C LYS A 19 16.59 -18.50 6.04
N TYR A 20 16.83 -17.35 5.40
CA TYR A 20 18.10 -17.06 4.76
C TYR A 20 19.25 -17.13 5.77
N LEU A 21 19.13 -16.42 6.90
CA LEU A 21 20.17 -16.40 7.94
C LEU A 21 20.44 -17.78 8.55
N LEU A 22 19.40 -18.59 8.77
CA LEU A 22 19.56 -19.98 9.27
C LEU A 22 20.16 -20.94 8.24
N SER A 23 20.09 -20.63 6.95
CA SER A 23 20.70 -21.45 5.89
C SER A 23 22.22 -21.30 5.80
N LEU A 24 22.80 -20.30 6.46
CA LEU A 24 24.23 -20.04 6.45
C LEU A 24 24.95 -21.05 7.36
N VAL A 25 25.84 -21.84 6.77
CA VAL A 25 26.50 -22.99 7.44
C VAL A 25 27.69 -22.58 8.30
N ARG A 26 28.27 -21.39 8.03
CA ARG A 26 29.50 -20.93 8.71
C ARG A 26 29.28 -19.58 9.38
N CYS A 27 29.95 -19.41 10.53
CA CYS A 27 30.04 -18.09 11.16
C CYS A 27 30.83 -17.14 10.26
N GLY A 28 30.36 -15.90 10.17
CA GLY A 28 31.01 -14.86 9.36
C GLY A 28 30.14 -13.63 9.08
N GLU A 29 30.72 -12.73 8.31
CA GLU A 29 30.01 -11.56 7.81
C GLU A 29 28.89 -11.93 6.84
N VAL A 30 27.78 -11.22 6.94
CA VAL A 30 26.60 -11.43 6.09
C VAL A 30 25.85 -10.11 5.89
N ASP A 31 25.18 -9.98 4.74
CA ASP A 31 24.26 -8.86 4.50
C ASP A 31 22.89 -9.21 5.10
N VAL A 32 22.47 -8.41 6.08
CA VAL A 32 21.19 -8.58 6.81
C VAL A 32 20.27 -7.41 6.55
N SER A 33 18.99 -7.66 6.40
CA SER A 33 17.96 -6.63 6.37
C SER A 33 17.06 -6.73 7.60
N LEU A 34 17.03 -5.67 8.40
CA LEU A 34 16.06 -5.48 9.49
C LEU A 34 15.02 -4.39 9.16
N ASP A 35 14.80 -4.14 7.89
CA ASP A 35 13.77 -3.25 7.36
C ASP A 35 13.07 -3.87 6.13
N LEU A 36 12.91 -5.19 6.17
CA LEU A 36 12.15 -5.99 5.18
C LEU A 36 12.68 -5.87 3.74
N GLY A 37 13.97 -5.56 3.57
CA GLY A 37 14.63 -5.49 2.28
C GLY A 37 14.70 -4.10 1.66
N VAL A 38 14.33 -3.03 2.37
CA VAL A 38 14.54 -1.66 1.90
C VAL A 38 16.02 -1.32 1.88
N SER A 39 16.76 -1.78 2.89
CA SER A 39 18.22 -1.66 2.96
C SER A 39 18.87 -2.93 3.51
N THR A 40 20.19 -3.01 3.41
CA THR A 40 21.00 -4.07 4.04
C THR A 40 22.15 -3.45 4.82
N SER A 41 22.50 -4.06 5.93
CA SER A 41 23.68 -3.74 6.75
C SER A 41 24.57 -4.97 6.89
N LYS A 42 25.87 -4.77 7.14
CA LYS A 42 26.77 -5.84 7.50
C LYS A 42 26.45 -6.31 8.93
N GLY A 43 26.25 -7.60 9.07
CA GLY A 43 26.08 -8.26 10.35
C GLY A 43 27.04 -9.43 10.47
N PHE A 44 27.14 -10.01 11.66
CA PHE A 44 27.93 -11.22 11.92
C PHE A 44 26.99 -12.35 12.38
N VAL A 45 26.90 -13.40 11.57
CA VAL A 45 26.15 -14.61 11.92
C VAL A 45 27.03 -15.60 12.68
N CYS A 46 26.47 -16.26 13.70
CA CYS A 46 27.08 -17.35 14.43
C CYS A 46 26.02 -18.35 14.91
N ASN A 47 26.44 -19.39 15.65
CA ASN A 47 25.52 -20.40 16.16
C ASN A 47 24.45 -19.85 17.10
N GLU A 48 24.69 -18.73 17.77
CA GLU A 48 23.76 -18.10 18.71
C GLU A 48 22.76 -17.17 18.05
N GLY A 49 22.98 -16.81 16.79
CA GLY A 49 22.13 -15.88 16.05
C GLY A 49 22.92 -14.92 15.16
N VAL A 50 22.43 -13.72 15.00
CA VAL A 50 23.05 -12.66 14.21
C VAL A 50 23.13 -11.36 15.01
N SER A 51 24.22 -10.63 14.89
CA SER A 51 24.42 -9.29 15.45
C SER A 51 24.62 -8.28 14.31
N ILE A 52 23.93 -7.14 14.39
CA ILE A 52 24.01 -6.01 13.46
C ILE A 52 24.03 -4.74 14.32
N ASP A 53 25.16 -4.03 14.34
CA ASP A 53 25.37 -2.90 15.24
C ASP A 53 24.97 -3.28 16.69
N ASP A 54 24.07 -2.53 17.31
CA ASP A 54 23.58 -2.78 18.67
C ASP A 54 22.38 -3.76 18.71
N VAL A 55 21.90 -4.24 17.55
CA VAL A 55 20.77 -5.15 17.46
C VAL A 55 21.25 -6.62 17.45
N ARG A 56 20.69 -7.43 18.35
CA ARG A 56 20.94 -8.85 18.41
C ARG A 56 19.67 -9.64 18.11
N VAL A 57 19.74 -10.50 17.09
CA VAL A 57 18.68 -11.47 16.75
C VAL A 57 19.17 -12.85 17.16
N SER A 58 18.62 -13.37 18.25
CA SER A 58 19.03 -14.70 18.77
C SER A 58 18.54 -15.84 17.87
N ARG A 59 19.17 -17.00 18.00
CA ARG A 59 18.82 -18.18 17.20
C ARG A 59 17.35 -18.58 17.37
N TRP A 60 16.80 -18.52 18.59
CA TRP A 60 15.38 -18.83 18.81
C TRP A 60 14.42 -17.87 18.09
N MET A 61 14.80 -16.58 17.97
CA MET A 61 14.04 -15.60 17.17
C MET A 61 14.04 -15.97 15.70
N LEU A 62 15.21 -16.34 15.16
CA LEU A 62 15.34 -16.81 13.77
C LEU A 62 14.49 -18.05 13.52
N GLU A 63 14.58 -19.06 14.39
CA GLU A 63 13.81 -20.31 14.27
C GLU A 63 12.29 -20.06 14.35
N LYS A 64 11.86 -19.23 15.30
CA LYS A 64 10.47 -18.83 15.44
C LYS A 64 9.95 -18.10 14.19
N ALA A 65 10.71 -17.14 13.65
CA ALA A 65 10.31 -16.39 12.45
C ALA A 65 10.31 -17.28 11.20
N ALA A 66 11.36 -18.11 11.02
CA ALA A 66 11.50 -18.98 9.87
C ALA A 66 10.38 -20.02 9.73
N ALA A 67 9.71 -20.39 10.82
CA ALA A 67 8.57 -21.30 10.80
C ALA A 67 7.38 -20.75 10.00
N ARG A 68 7.29 -19.41 9.85
CA ARG A 68 6.25 -18.72 9.10
C ARG A 68 6.86 -17.62 8.22
N PRO A 69 7.32 -17.94 7.01
CA PRO A 69 8.12 -17.04 6.17
C PRO A 69 7.51 -15.67 5.91
N GLU A 70 6.21 -15.61 5.75
CA GLU A 70 5.47 -14.36 5.45
C GLU A 70 5.23 -13.48 6.69
N ASP A 71 5.42 -13.99 7.90
CA ASP A 71 5.22 -13.21 9.11
C ASP A 71 6.35 -12.20 9.31
N VAL A 72 5.99 -11.06 9.86
CA VAL A 72 6.91 -9.98 10.22
C VAL A 72 6.93 -9.83 11.74
N TYR A 73 8.10 -9.72 12.32
CA TYR A 73 8.33 -9.60 13.76
C TYR A 73 9.10 -8.31 14.07
N VAL A 74 8.77 -7.68 15.19
CA VAL A 74 9.56 -6.60 15.76
C VAL A 74 10.73 -7.23 16.54
N VAL A 75 11.97 -6.81 16.24
CA VAL A 75 13.17 -7.31 16.93
C VAL A 75 13.34 -6.56 18.23
N GLU A 76 12.75 -7.10 19.27
CA GLU A 76 12.86 -6.65 20.67
C GLU A 76 12.81 -7.88 21.59
N GLU A 77 12.99 -7.71 22.90
CA GLU A 77 13.05 -8.81 23.85
C GLU A 77 11.86 -9.78 23.76
N ARG A 78 10.63 -9.25 23.63
CA ARG A 78 9.40 -10.07 23.50
C ARG A 78 9.21 -10.67 22.12
N PHE A 79 9.87 -10.14 21.13
CA PHE A 79 9.78 -10.56 19.72
C PHE A 79 8.35 -10.74 19.22
N PRO A 80 7.49 -9.72 19.32
CA PRO A 80 6.10 -9.82 18.89
C PRO A 80 5.99 -9.85 17.38
N LYS A 81 4.97 -10.53 16.89
CA LYS A 81 4.54 -10.41 15.50
C LYS A 81 3.96 -9.01 15.25
N LEU A 82 4.24 -8.42 14.10
CA LEU A 82 3.65 -7.15 13.68
C LEU A 82 2.20 -7.39 13.23
N ALA A 83 1.35 -7.64 14.20
CA ALA A 83 -0.08 -7.90 14.05
C ALA A 83 -0.82 -7.50 15.31
N TRP A 84 -2.06 -7.04 15.18
CA TRP A 84 -2.95 -6.75 16.31
C TRP A 84 -4.41 -6.93 15.93
N PHE A 85 -5.24 -7.07 16.95
CA PHE A 85 -6.69 -7.11 16.84
C PHE A 85 -7.30 -5.85 17.45
N GLU A 86 -8.09 -5.13 16.64
CA GLU A 86 -8.92 -4.01 17.05
C GLU A 86 -10.11 -3.98 16.09
N GLU A 87 -11.29 -4.50 16.52
CA GLU A 87 -12.46 -4.80 15.69
C GLU A 87 -12.16 -5.77 14.51
N LYS A 88 -10.99 -5.69 13.91
CA LYS A 88 -10.48 -6.55 12.85
C LYS A 88 -9.06 -7.02 13.19
N MET A 89 -8.64 -8.12 12.60
CA MET A 89 -7.27 -8.57 12.67
C MET A 89 -6.45 -7.88 11.57
N TYR A 90 -5.42 -7.15 11.97
CA TYR A 90 -4.46 -6.50 11.08
C TYR A 90 -3.10 -7.18 11.19
N ARG A 91 -2.47 -7.45 10.06
CA ARG A 91 -1.15 -8.08 10.01
C ARG A 91 -0.32 -7.51 8.86
N LEU A 92 0.94 -7.13 9.13
CA LEU A 92 1.88 -6.87 8.05
C LEU A 92 2.41 -8.20 7.53
N VAL A 93 2.48 -8.36 6.21
CA VAL A 93 2.87 -9.58 5.52
C VAL A 93 4.00 -9.28 4.56
N ALA A 94 5.08 -10.05 4.64
CA ALA A 94 6.14 -10.08 3.64
C ALA A 94 5.77 -11.14 2.58
N PRO A 95 5.40 -10.77 1.35
CA PRO A 95 4.97 -11.77 0.34
C PRO A 95 6.14 -12.56 -0.26
N GLY A 96 7.36 -12.14 0.00
CA GLY A 96 8.59 -12.77 -0.46
C GLY A 96 9.83 -12.19 0.23
N TRP A 97 10.98 -12.79 -0.07
CA TRP A 97 12.26 -12.33 0.49
C TRP A 97 12.63 -10.94 -0.04
N ARG A 98 12.80 -9.99 0.89
CA ARG A 98 13.18 -8.59 0.62
C ARG A 98 12.29 -7.91 -0.44
N GLN A 99 10.98 -8.18 -0.38
CA GLN A 99 9.99 -7.58 -1.27
C GLN A 99 9.07 -6.60 -0.53
N PRO A 100 8.48 -5.62 -1.25
CA PRO A 100 7.46 -4.76 -0.68
C PRO A 100 6.34 -5.54 -0.02
N THR A 101 5.96 -5.10 1.16
CA THR A 101 4.98 -5.78 2.02
C THR A 101 3.55 -5.53 1.59
N THR A 102 2.62 -6.30 2.14
CA THR A 102 1.19 -6.03 2.10
C THR A 102 0.59 -6.06 3.49
N VAL A 103 -0.56 -5.42 3.67
CA VAL A 103 -1.37 -5.60 4.87
C VAL A 103 -2.46 -6.63 4.61
N GLU A 104 -2.71 -7.46 5.59
CA GLU A 104 -3.81 -8.41 5.61
C GLU A 104 -4.83 -8.01 6.68
N ILE A 105 -6.10 -7.90 6.30
CA ILE A 105 -7.20 -7.55 7.18
C ILE A 105 -8.18 -8.72 7.20
N ASN A 106 -8.41 -9.33 8.36
CA ASN A 106 -9.27 -10.52 8.52
C ASN A 106 -8.94 -11.64 7.51
N GLY A 107 -7.65 -11.90 7.25
CA GLY A 107 -7.19 -12.93 6.31
C GLY A 107 -7.24 -12.53 4.83
N VAL A 108 -7.62 -11.28 4.50
CA VAL A 108 -7.67 -10.79 3.12
C VAL A 108 -6.52 -9.82 2.87
N ARG A 109 -5.66 -10.12 1.91
CA ARG A 109 -4.57 -9.23 1.47
C ARG A 109 -5.11 -8.05 0.68
N MET A 110 -4.61 -6.87 0.98
CA MET A 110 -5.07 -5.62 0.35
C MET A 110 -4.40 -5.34 -1.01
N HIS A 111 -3.23 -5.92 -1.26
CA HIS A 111 -2.49 -5.73 -2.50
C HIS A 111 -2.37 -7.05 -3.29
N ARG A 112 -2.10 -6.93 -4.59
CA ARG A 112 -1.67 -8.06 -5.42
C ARG A 112 -0.26 -8.47 -5.03
N THR A 113 -0.02 -9.78 -4.84
CA THR A 113 1.26 -10.31 -4.36
C THR A 113 1.71 -11.57 -5.09
N VAL A 114 0.91 -12.10 -6.02
CA VAL A 114 1.21 -13.40 -6.68
C VAL A 114 1.96 -13.21 -7.99
N VAL A 115 1.54 -12.27 -8.84
CA VAL A 115 2.11 -12.06 -10.19
C VAL A 115 3.02 -10.83 -10.21
N VAL A 116 2.74 -9.89 -9.33
CA VAL A 116 3.41 -8.58 -9.24
C VAL A 116 3.56 -8.23 -7.77
N ASN A 117 4.65 -7.57 -7.39
CA ASN A 117 4.76 -7.04 -6.04
C ASN A 117 3.92 -5.76 -5.86
N PRO A 118 3.55 -5.38 -4.62
CA PRO A 118 2.67 -4.25 -4.35
C PRO A 118 3.13 -2.91 -4.94
N MET A 119 4.42 -2.62 -4.93
CA MET A 119 4.92 -1.34 -5.47
C MET A 119 4.90 -1.31 -7.00
N ASP A 120 5.21 -2.41 -7.65
CA ASP A 120 5.15 -2.48 -9.12
C ASP A 120 3.70 -2.46 -9.61
N ASP A 121 2.77 -3.07 -8.88
CA ASP A 121 1.33 -2.95 -9.15
C ASP A 121 0.85 -1.50 -9.05
N ALA A 122 1.28 -0.78 -8.00
CA ALA A 122 0.98 0.65 -7.84
C ALA A 122 1.56 1.49 -8.99
N ARG A 123 2.83 1.25 -9.37
CA ARG A 123 3.47 1.92 -10.52
C ARG A 123 2.71 1.69 -11.83
N GLN A 124 2.34 0.43 -12.12
CA GLN A 124 1.56 0.10 -13.32
C GLN A 124 0.22 0.85 -13.37
N LYS A 125 -0.49 0.95 -12.25
CA LYS A 125 -1.74 1.72 -12.14
C LYS A 125 -1.51 3.21 -12.37
N VAL A 126 -0.49 3.79 -11.74
CA VAL A 126 -0.15 5.22 -11.85
C VAL A 126 0.27 5.60 -13.27
N MET A 127 0.98 4.74 -13.99
CA MET A 127 1.33 4.97 -15.40
C MET A 127 0.11 5.15 -16.33
N LEU A 128 -1.07 4.67 -15.95
CA LEU A 128 -2.31 4.90 -16.71
C LEU A 128 -2.80 6.35 -16.64
N LEU A 129 -2.33 7.14 -15.67
CA LEU A 129 -2.64 8.56 -15.55
C LEU A 129 -1.91 9.41 -16.61
N ARG A 130 -0.80 8.90 -17.12
CA ARG A 130 0.09 9.56 -18.10
C ARG A 130 0.80 10.78 -17.51
N GLU A 131 0.77 11.94 -18.15
CA GLU A 131 1.57 13.11 -17.81
C GLU A 131 1.36 13.59 -16.36
N LEU A 132 2.33 13.31 -15.47
CA LEU A 132 2.30 13.70 -14.07
C LEU A 132 3.24 14.86 -13.73
N GLY A 133 4.04 15.33 -14.71
CA GLY A 133 5.01 16.41 -14.50
C GLY A 133 4.35 17.68 -13.96
N GLY A 134 4.59 18.01 -12.69
CA GLY A 134 4.00 19.16 -12.02
C GLY A 134 2.55 19.03 -11.59
N ALA A 135 1.92 17.85 -11.75
CA ALA A 135 0.51 17.62 -11.43
C ALA A 135 0.21 17.71 -9.92
N GLU A 136 -0.97 18.24 -9.58
CA GLU A 136 -1.64 18.07 -8.29
C GLU A 136 -2.42 16.77 -8.32
N ALA A 137 -2.05 15.83 -7.45
CA ALA A 137 -2.62 14.49 -7.44
C ALA A 137 -3.45 14.22 -6.17
N LEU A 138 -4.57 13.52 -6.34
CA LEU A 138 -5.35 12.97 -5.23
C LEU A 138 -5.24 11.44 -5.27
N ASP A 139 -4.93 10.84 -4.13
CA ASP A 139 -4.90 9.40 -3.92
C ASP A 139 -5.97 9.02 -2.88
N ILE A 140 -6.89 8.13 -3.23
CA ILE A 140 -8.02 7.75 -2.38
C ILE A 140 -7.88 6.28 -1.99
N CYS A 141 -7.95 6.01 -0.68
CA CYS A 141 -7.64 4.75 -0.02
C CYS A 141 -6.12 4.50 0.00
N THR A 142 -5.42 5.30 0.81
CA THR A 142 -3.96 5.29 0.95
C THR A 142 -3.37 3.89 1.17
N GLY A 143 -3.98 3.08 2.03
CA GLY A 143 -3.41 1.79 2.42
C GLY A 143 -2.00 1.95 3.00
N LEU A 144 -1.02 1.23 2.44
CA LEU A 144 0.41 1.40 2.77
C LEU A 144 1.08 2.55 1.99
N GLY A 145 0.34 3.31 1.18
CA GLY A 145 0.80 4.50 0.49
C GLY A 145 1.54 4.26 -0.82
N TYR A 146 1.53 3.06 -1.37
CA TYR A 146 2.33 2.73 -2.56
C TYR A 146 1.88 3.50 -3.81
N THR A 147 0.59 3.78 -3.96
CA THR A 147 0.06 4.63 -5.05
C THR A 147 0.43 6.09 -4.88
N ALA A 148 0.33 6.64 -3.66
CA ALA A 148 0.78 8.01 -3.35
C ALA A 148 2.28 8.20 -3.61
N ILE A 149 3.10 7.23 -3.17
CA ILE A 149 4.55 7.21 -3.42
C ILE A 149 4.83 7.15 -4.93
N ALA A 150 4.11 6.28 -5.67
CA ALA A 150 4.28 6.16 -7.11
C ALA A 150 3.87 7.43 -7.86
N LEU A 151 2.80 8.12 -7.45
CA LEU A 151 2.40 9.41 -8.01
C LEU A 151 3.52 10.45 -7.88
N LEU A 152 4.09 10.58 -6.68
CA LEU A 152 5.19 11.52 -6.44
C LEU A 152 6.45 11.14 -7.24
N ALA A 153 6.82 9.85 -7.27
CA ALA A 153 7.98 9.35 -7.99
C ALA A 153 7.86 9.53 -9.51
N ASN A 154 6.64 9.59 -10.06
CA ASN A 154 6.38 9.83 -11.48
C ASN A 154 6.15 11.32 -11.82
N GLY A 155 6.46 12.24 -10.90
CA GLY A 155 6.55 13.67 -11.20
C GLY A 155 5.40 14.53 -10.69
N ALA A 156 4.44 14.01 -9.93
CA ALA A 156 3.45 14.84 -9.27
C ALA A 156 4.15 15.87 -8.37
N ARG A 157 3.70 17.12 -8.41
CA ARG A 157 4.26 18.20 -7.59
C ARG A 157 3.84 18.06 -6.12
N ARG A 158 2.60 17.69 -5.90
CA ARG A 158 1.97 17.46 -4.60
C ARG A 158 1.00 16.29 -4.71
N VAL A 159 0.93 15.48 -3.68
CA VAL A 159 -0.06 14.42 -3.53
C VAL A 159 -0.86 14.65 -2.27
N VAL A 160 -2.18 14.65 -2.37
CA VAL A 160 -3.08 14.54 -1.21
C VAL A 160 -3.55 13.09 -1.16
N THR A 161 -3.37 12.41 -0.02
CA THR A 161 -3.83 11.03 0.13
C THR A 161 -4.77 10.87 1.32
N VAL A 162 -5.81 10.05 1.17
CA VAL A 162 -6.92 9.94 2.13
C VAL A 162 -7.10 8.49 2.57
N GLU A 163 -7.00 8.24 3.89
CA GLU A 163 -7.26 6.93 4.51
C GLU A 163 -8.23 7.10 5.68
N LYS A 164 -9.20 6.19 5.79
CA LYS A 164 -10.18 6.25 6.89
C LYS A 164 -9.84 5.38 8.10
N ASP A 165 -9.08 4.31 7.87
CA ASP A 165 -8.79 3.31 8.91
C ASP A 165 -7.51 3.68 9.69
N PRO A 166 -7.60 4.09 10.97
CA PRO A 166 -6.43 4.49 11.76
C PRO A 166 -5.45 3.33 11.99
N ASN A 167 -5.91 2.09 11.91
CA ASN A 167 -5.05 0.92 12.03
C ASN A 167 -4.18 0.71 10.77
N ILE A 168 -4.72 1.06 9.59
CA ILE A 168 -3.94 1.07 8.36
C ILE A 168 -2.92 2.21 8.38
N VAL A 169 -3.30 3.38 8.86
CA VAL A 169 -2.37 4.50 9.11
C VAL A 169 -1.23 4.06 10.02
N LYS A 170 -1.55 3.45 11.17
CA LYS A 170 -0.54 2.90 12.10
C LYS A 170 0.34 1.84 11.44
N MET A 171 -0.22 0.96 10.60
CA MET A 171 0.56 -0.02 9.86
C MET A 171 1.54 0.64 8.89
N ALA A 172 1.12 1.70 8.19
CA ALA A 172 1.97 2.45 7.28
C ALA A 172 3.14 3.13 8.00
N THR A 173 2.95 3.66 9.24
CA THR A 173 4.04 4.25 10.01
C THR A 173 5.12 3.25 10.42
N LEU A 174 4.75 1.97 10.57
CA LEU A 174 5.65 0.88 10.96
C LEU A 174 6.25 0.16 9.74
N ASN A 175 5.73 0.39 8.54
CA ASN A 175 6.19 -0.28 7.34
C ASN A 175 7.38 0.46 6.70
N PRO A 176 8.59 -0.13 6.63
CA PRO A 176 9.74 0.53 6.02
C PRO A 176 9.54 0.93 4.56
N TRP A 177 8.77 0.16 3.79
CA TRP A 177 8.43 0.46 2.40
C TRP A 177 7.50 1.67 2.23
N SER A 178 6.88 2.14 3.33
CA SER A 178 6.03 3.33 3.36
C SER A 178 6.79 4.63 3.69
N ARG A 179 8.09 4.60 3.94
CA ARG A 179 8.87 5.77 4.39
C ARG A 179 8.68 7.01 3.52
N GLN A 180 8.62 6.83 2.20
CA GLN A 180 8.44 7.94 1.26
C GLN A 180 7.02 8.55 1.31
N LEU A 181 6.05 7.90 1.94
CA LEU A 181 4.72 8.45 2.21
C LEU A 181 4.78 9.67 3.13
N PHE A 182 5.83 9.76 3.97
CA PHE A 182 5.97 10.77 5.03
C PHE A 182 6.80 11.99 4.61
N THR A 183 6.96 12.23 3.32
CA THR A 183 7.60 13.44 2.80
C THR A 183 6.63 14.61 2.84
N GLU A 184 7.15 15.85 2.87
CA GLU A 184 6.36 17.09 2.87
C GLU A 184 5.48 17.26 1.62
N LYS A 185 5.85 16.61 0.51
CA LYS A 185 5.10 16.68 -0.76
C LYS A 185 3.87 15.78 -0.79
N ILE A 186 3.70 14.91 0.22
CA ILE A 186 2.53 14.05 0.38
C ILE A 186 1.77 14.49 1.62
N GLU A 187 0.63 15.13 1.41
CA GLU A 187 -0.32 15.50 2.46
C GLU A 187 -1.20 14.29 2.79
N ARG A 188 -1.18 13.85 4.04
CA ARG A 188 -1.85 12.64 4.52
C ARG A 188 -3.05 13.02 5.37
N ILE A 189 -4.23 12.58 4.97
CA ILE A 189 -5.50 12.95 5.63
C ILE A 189 -6.19 11.69 6.15
N VAL A 190 -6.52 11.69 7.44
CA VAL A 190 -7.35 10.63 8.04
C VAL A 190 -8.81 11.06 7.97
N ALA A 191 -9.54 10.52 6.99
CA ALA A 191 -10.95 10.83 6.78
C ALA A 191 -11.65 9.75 5.95
N ASP A 192 -12.98 9.67 6.06
CA ASP A 192 -13.78 8.97 5.07
C ASP A 192 -13.72 9.69 3.73
N ALA A 193 -13.54 8.94 2.64
CA ALA A 193 -13.34 9.49 1.30
C ALA A 193 -14.56 10.30 0.80
N VAL A 194 -15.78 9.86 1.12
CA VAL A 194 -17.00 10.57 0.74
C VAL A 194 -17.08 11.91 1.47
N ASP A 195 -16.79 11.92 2.78
CA ASP A 195 -16.82 13.13 3.61
C ASP A 195 -15.71 14.10 3.21
N PHE A 196 -14.52 13.60 2.89
CA PHE A 196 -13.44 14.39 2.34
C PHE A 196 -13.87 15.07 1.03
N LEU A 197 -14.37 14.32 0.05
CA LEU A 197 -14.77 14.86 -1.24
C LEU A 197 -15.92 15.86 -1.16
N ARG A 198 -16.85 15.67 -0.22
CA ARG A 198 -17.94 16.64 0.02
C ARG A 198 -17.43 18.00 0.45
N LYS A 199 -16.37 18.04 1.25
CA LYS A 199 -15.78 19.25 1.84
C LYS A 199 -14.61 19.81 1.04
N CYS A 200 -14.06 19.02 0.10
CA CYS A 200 -12.91 19.42 -0.69
C CYS A 200 -13.26 20.60 -1.62
N GLY A 201 -12.53 21.70 -1.46
CA GLY A 201 -12.60 22.89 -2.31
C GLY A 201 -11.49 22.97 -3.35
N GLU A 202 -10.59 21.99 -3.38
CA GLU A 202 -9.48 21.94 -4.32
C GLU A 202 -9.84 21.10 -5.56
N GLU A 203 -9.13 21.35 -6.67
CA GLU A 203 -9.21 20.53 -7.87
C GLU A 203 -7.87 19.92 -8.19
N PHE A 204 -7.87 18.67 -8.69
CA PHE A 204 -6.71 17.86 -9.00
C PHE A 204 -6.60 17.57 -10.50
N ASP A 205 -5.37 17.49 -10.99
CA ASP A 205 -5.09 17.11 -12.37
C ASP A 205 -5.29 15.60 -12.58
N VAL A 206 -4.97 14.83 -11.55
CA VAL A 206 -5.08 13.37 -11.58
C VAL A 206 -5.63 12.83 -10.26
N VAL A 207 -6.41 11.75 -10.36
CA VAL A 207 -6.91 11.01 -9.19
C VAL A 207 -6.60 9.53 -9.34
N MET A 208 -5.92 8.96 -8.35
CA MET A 208 -5.80 7.52 -8.18
C MET A 208 -6.83 7.06 -7.15
N HIS A 209 -7.66 6.08 -7.50
CA HIS A 209 -8.67 5.51 -6.62
C HIS A 209 -8.47 3.99 -6.56
N ASP A 210 -7.89 3.53 -5.45
CA ASP A 210 -7.57 2.10 -5.21
C ASP A 210 -8.35 1.57 -3.98
N PRO A 211 -9.69 1.47 -4.06
CA PRO A 211 -10.53 1.15 -2.92
C PRO A 211 -10.48 -0.32 -2.55
N PRO A 212 -10.89 -0.67 -1.32
CA PRO A 212 -11.25 -2.04 -0.97
C PRO A 212 -12.29 -2.61 -1.93
N SER A 213 -12.44 -3.94 -1.94
CA SER A 213 -13.39 -4.59 -2.85
C SER A 213 -14.81 -4.02 -2.71
N PHE A 214 -15.57 -4.07 -3.79
CA PHE A 214 -16.99 -3.64 -3.84
C PHE A 214 -17.85 -4.21 -2.69
N ARG A 215 -17.54 -5.42 -2.20
CA ARG A 215 -18.27 -6.03 -1.07
C ARG A 215 -18.02 -5.33 0.26
N VAL A 216 -16.89 -4.65 0.39
CA VAL A 216 -16.43 -4.00 1.63
C VAL A 216 -16.78 -2.51 1.63
N ALA A 217 -16.69 -1.85 0.48
CA ALA A 217 -16.83 -0.40 0.34
C ALA A 217 -17.66 -0.06 -0.91
N GLY A 218 -18.86 -0.61 -1.01
CA GLY A 218 -19.74 -0.43 -2.17
C GLY A 218 -20.10 1.02 -2.48
N GLU A 219 -20.13 1.88 -1.46
CA GLU A 219 -20.36 3.33 -1.58
C GLU A 219 -19.33 4.02 -2.47
N LEU A 220 -18.06 3.58 -2.43
CA LEU A 220 -16.96 4.11 -3.26
C LEU A 220 -17.06 3.74 -4.75
N TYR A 221 -18.03 2.92 -5.10
CA TYR A 221 -18.33 2.50 -6.47
C TYR A 221 -19.67 3.08 -6.96
N SER A 222 -20.29 3.98 -6.20
CA SER A 222 -21.60 4.56 -6.53
C SER A 222 -21.51 5.70 -7.53
N THR A 223 -22.62 5.99 -8.23
CA THR A 223 -22.70 7.17 -9.12
C THR A 223 -22.55 8.46 -8.34
N GLU A 224 -23.04 8.51 -7.10
CA GLU A 224 -22.89 9.68 -6.22
C GLU A 224 -21.42 9.95 -5.92
N PHE A 225 -20.66 8.91 -5.55
CA PHE A 225 -19.23 9.03 -5.33
C PHE A 225 -18.49 9.55 -6.57
N TYR A 226 -18.81 9.03 -7.76
CA TYR A 226 -18.19 9.53 -9.00
C TYR A 226 -18.59 10.95 -9.37
N ARG A 227 -19.78 11.42 -8.96
CA ARG A 227 -20.15 12.85 -9.08
C ARG A 227 -19.30 13.73 -8.15
N LEU A 228 -19.02 13.27 -6.93
CA LEU A 228 -18.10 13.97 -6.03
C LEU A 228 -16.69 14.01 -6.62
N LEU A 229 -16.18 12.89 -7.16
CA LEU A 229 -14.90 12.86 -7.88
C LEU A 229 -14.89 13.84 -9.07
N TYR A 230 -15.96 13.86 -9.86
CA TYR A 230 -16.04 14.77 -11.01
C TYR A 230 -15.90 16.24 -10.61
N ARG A 231 -16.38 16.64 -9.45
CA ARG A 231 -16.25 18.03 -8.95
C ARG A 231 -14.81 18.41 -8.66
N VAL A 232 -14.03 17.51 -8.08
CA VAL A 232 -12.64 17.76 -7.65
C VAL A 232 -11.59 17.45 -8.71
N VAL A 233 -11.98 16.97 -9.87
CA VAL A 233 -11.08 16.74 -11.01
C VAL A 233 -11.12 17.96 -11.92
N ARG A 234 -9.96 18.48 -12.35
CA ARG A 234 -9.89 19.58 -13.33
C ARG A 234 -10.39 19.13 -14.70
N ARG A 235 -10.85 20.07 -15.52
CA ARG A 235 -11.17 19.79 -16.92
C ARG A 235 -9.93 19.23 -17.64
N GLY A 236 -10.08 18.12 -18.37
CA GLY A 236 -8.97 17.36 -18.95
C GLY A 236 -8.28 16.40 -17.98
N GLY A 237 -8.57 16.51 -16.68
CA GLY A 237 -7.98 15.67 -15.65
C GLY A 237 -8.41 14.21 -15.75
N VAL A 238 -7.59 13.33 -15.19
CA VAL A 238 -7.69 11.88 -15.35
C VAL A 238 -7.91 11.19 -14.01
N VAL A 239 -8.85 10.25 -13.98
CA VAL A 239 -9.07 9.32 -12.86
C VAL A 239 -8.68 7.92 -13.30
N VAL A 240 -7.92 7.22 -12.48
CA VAL A 240 -7.71 5.77 -12.58
C VAL A 240 -8.33 5.10 -11.37
N HIS A 241 -9.27 4.20 -11.62
CA HIS A 241 -10.00 3.46 -10.59
C HIS A 241 -9.71 1.96 -10.72
N TYR A 242 -9.08 1.37 -9.70
CA TYR A 242 -8.86 -0.06 -9.63
C TYR A 242 -10.15 -0.80 -9.27
N VAL A 243 -10.54 -1.75 -10.09
CA VAL A 243 -11.79 -2.51 -9.92
C VAL A 243 -11.56 -3.99 -9.59
N GLY A 244 -10.31 -4.46 -9.70
CA GLY A 244 -9.98 -5.87 -9.52
C GLY A 244 -10.68 -6.80 -10.51
N GLN A 245 -10.70 -8.10 -10.17
CA GLN A 245 -11.39 -9.14 -10.93
C GLN A 245 -12.49 -9.86 -10.12
N PRO A 246 -13.39 -9.17 -9.41
CA PRO A 246 -14.41 -9.87 -8.63
C PRO A 246 -15.38 -10.61 -9.53
N GLY A 247 -15.57 -11.89 -9.25
CA GLY A 247 -16.63 -12.67 -9.87
C GLY A 247 -16.43 -13.10 -11.33
N VAL A 248 -15.24 -12.93 -11.91
CA VAL A 248 -14.94 -13.35 -13.30
C VAL A 248 -15.33 -14.82 -13.54
N LYS A 249 -15.04 -15.71 -12.58
CA LYS A 249 -15.46 -17.12 -12.63
C LYS A 249 -16.98 -17.32 -12.60
N ARG A 250 -17.78 -16.31 -12.24
CA ARG A 250 -19.25 -16.32 -12.18
C ARG A 250 -19.89 -15.43 -13.25
N GLY A 251 -19.12 -14.97 -14.26
CA GLY A 251 -19.62 -14.10 -15.33
C GLY A 251 -19.95 -12.66 -14.89
N PHE A 252 -19.62 -12.26 -13.67
CA PHE A 252 -19.87 -10.91 -13.17
C PHE A 252 -18.71 -9.98 -13.51
N ALA A 253 -18.97 -8.95 -14.30
CA ALA A 253 -17.98 -7.96 -14.74
C ALA A 253 -18.22 -6.62 -14.05
N LEU A 254 -17.67 -6.43 -12.84
CA LEU A 254 -17.82 -5.19 -12.04
C LEU A 254 -17.45 -3.94 -12.85
N TYR A 255 -16.41 -4.02 -13.67
CA TYR A 255 -15.93 -2.89 -14.48
C TYR A 255 -17.01 -2.30 -15.39
N ARG A 256 -17.95 -3.10 -15.93
CA ARG A 256 -19.03 -2.59 -16.79
C ARG A 256 -19.91 -1.59 -16.04
N GLY A 257 -20.34 -1.96 -14.83
CA GLY A 257 -21.14 -1.07 -13.99
C GLY A 257 -20.35 0.17 -13.52
N VAL A 258 -19.03 0.04 -13.27
CA VAL A 258 -18.16 1.18 -12.94
C VAL A 258 -18.07 2.13 -14.13
N VAL A 259 -17.75 1.66 -15.34
CA VAL A 259 -17.68 2.49 -16.55
C VAL A 259 -19.01 3.21 -16.80
N GLU A 260 -20.14 2.52 -16.67
CA GLU A 260 -21.47 3.13 -16.84
C GLU A 260 -21.74 4.24 -15.82
N ARG A 261 -21.46 3.98 -14.53
CA ARG A 261 -21.68 4.97 -13.46
C ARG A 261 -20.74 6.18 -13.59
N MET A 262 -19.47 5.97 -13.97
CA MET A 262 -18.56 7.09 -14.24
C MET A 262 -19.02 7.93 -15.44
N ARG A 263 -19.55 7.30 -16.50
CA ARG A 263 -20.16 8.01 -17.64
C ARG A 263 -21.39 8.81 -17.21
N LYS A 264 -22.26 8.24 -16.38
CA LYS A 264 -23.43 8.96 -15.79
C LYS A 264 -23.00 10.13 -14.91
N ALA A 265 -21.81 10.09 -14.33
CA ALA A 265 -21.23 11.19 -13.57
C ALA A 265 -20.57 12.28 -14.44
N GLY A 266 -20.44 12.07 -15.76
CA GLY A 266 -19.91 13.04 -16.72
C GLY A 266 -18.53 12.72 -17.32
N PHE A 267 -17.88 11.64 -16.87
CA PHE A 267 -16.57 11.24 -17.39
C PHE A 267 -16.66 10.51 -18.76
N LYS A 268 -15.62 10.64 -19.57
CA LYS A 268 -15.32 9.65 -20.62
C LYS A 268 -14.53 8.51 -20.00
N ALA A 269 -15.14 7.34 -19.81
CA ALA A 269 -14.54 6.21 -19.10
C ALA A 269 -14.36 4.99 -20.00
N VAL A 270 -13.21 4.31 -19.84
CA VAL A 270 -12.85 3.06 -20.55
C VAL A 270 -12.22 2.07 -19.56
N HIS A 271 -12.43 0.79 -19.79
CA HIS A 271 -11.79 -0.30 -19.03
C HIS A 271 -10.40 -0.60 -19.60
N ILE A 272 -9.44 -0.81 -18.72
CA ILE A 272 -8.05 -1.20 -19.00
C ILE A 272 -7.83 -2.58 -18.37
N PRO A 273 -7.98 -3.67 -19.15
CA PRO A 273 -7.96 -5.05 -18.62
C PRO A 273 -6.62 -5.43 -17.98
N GLU A 274 -5.50 -4.95 -18.53
CA GLU A 274 -4.13 -5.31 -18.15
C GLU A 274 -3.83 -4.96 -16.70
N CYS A 275 -4.40 -3.86 -16.20
CA CYS A 275 -4.23 -3.37 -14.83
C CYS A 275 -5.50 -3.52 -13.97
N PHE A 276 -6.56 -4.14 -14.50
CA PHE A 276 -7.87 -4.25 -13.83
C PHE A 276 -8.43 -2.90 -13.38
N CYS A 277 -8.25 -1.87 -14.21
CA CYS A 277 -8.61 -0.49 -13.92
C CYS A 277 -9.67 0.05 -14.90
N VAL A 278 -10.37 1.08 -14.46
CA VAL A 278 -11.12 1.98 -15.33
C VAL A 278 -10.39 3.30 -15.36
N ARG A 279 -10.04 3.77 -16.56
CA ARG A 279 -9.49 5.10 -16.80
C ARG A 279 -10.60 6.03 -17.27
N ALA A 280 -10.73 7.19 -16.63
CA ALA A 280 -11.77 8.15 -16.92
C ALA A 280 -11.19 9.56 -17.06
N VAL A 281 -11.73 10.36 -17.97
CA VAL A 281 -11.29 11.74 -18.26
C VAL A 281 -12.47 12.68 -18.10
N LYS A 282 -12.27 13.78 -17.38
CA LYS A 282 -13.25 14.90 -17.32
C LYS A 282 -13.10 15.76 -18.58
N VAL A 283 -14.16 15.87 -19.36
CA VAL A 283 -14.19 16.62 -20.63
C VAL A 283 -14.86 17.97 -20.49
#